data_d88f2483c0053afffa222b40f0cca4b4
#
_entry.id   d88f2483c0053afffa222b40f0cca4b4
#
_cell.length_a   1.000
_cell.length_b   1.000
_cell.length_c   1.000
_cell.angle_alpha   90.00
_cell.angle_beta   90.00
_cell.angle_gamma   90.00
#
_symmetry.space_group_name_H-M   'P 1'
#
loop_
_entity.id
_entity.type
_entity.pdbx_description
1 polymer ?
#
loop_
_entity_poly.entity_id
_entity_poly.type
_entity_poly.pdbx_seq_one_letter_code
_entity_poly.pdbx_strand_id
1 'polypeptide(L)'
;MIRKANMNDREAIADTYTALLTYELQNGGHSNWKLGVYPTAAVPDAKIPAGSMYVLEDDGEICASMVLNHDQADEYAGIEWQYPAEGDAVLVIHTLCVPPQKSGHGYGWRMVEFAKKYAAETGCAAIRIDTYAHNEPAKRLYLQNGFRVAGYGRILLQGLIDEKQVYLECEIRNE
;
A
#
# COMPACT_ATOMS: atom_id res chain seq x y z
N MET A 1 11.89 12.70 -3.83
CA MET A 1 11.65 12.96 -2.38
C MET A 1 10.36 12.29 -1.94
N ILE A 2 10.30 11.70 -0.72
CA ILE A 2 9.03 11.18 -0.17
C ILE A 2 8.53 12.14 0.91
N ARG A 3 7.26 12.50 0.84
CA ARG A 3 6.62 13.47 1.74
C ARG A 3 5.14 13.18 1.95
N LYS A 4 4.54 13.78 2.96
CA LYS A 4 3.08 13.81 3.07
C LYS A 4 2.48 14.52 1.85
N ALA A 5 1.39 13.97 1.34
CA ALA A 5 0.61 14.62 0.31
C ALA A 5 -0.19 15.81 0.87
N ASN A 6 -0.45 16.79 0.02
CA ASN A 6 -1.38 17.88 0.27
C ASN A 6 -2.46 17.92 -0.83
N MET A 7 -3.45 18.77 -0.68
CA MET A 7 -4.60 18.79 -1.61
C MET A 7 -4.24 19.15 -3.06
N ASN A 8 -3.09 19.80 -3.30
CA ASN A 8 -2.61 20.05 -4.66
C ASN A 8 -2.13 18.77 -5.36
N ASP A 9 -1.79 17.72 -4.60
CA ASP A 9 -1.38 16.43 -5.15
C ASP A 9 -2.57 15.52 -5.51
N ARG A 10 -3.78 15.88 -5.07
CA ARG A 10 -4.98 15.04 -5.15
C ARG A 10 -5.25 14.53 -6.56
N GLU A 11 -5.22 15.41 -7.55
CA GLU A 11 -5.50 15.07 -8.94
C GLU A 11 -4.40 14.17 -9.52
N ALA A 12 -3.15 14.52 -9.30
CA ALA A 12 -2.01 13.70 -9.76
C ALA A 12 -2.02 12.29 -9.16
N ILE A 13 -2.40 12.13 -7.89
CA ILE A 13 -2.56 10.81 -7.26
C ILE A 13 -3.68 10.03 -7.94
N ALA A 14 -4.86 10.63 -8.12
CA ALA A 14 -5.99 9.98 -8.80
C ALA A 14 -5.64 9.57 -10.24
N ASP A 15 -4.86 10.38 -10.94
CA ASP A 15 -4.38 10.08 -12.30
C ASP A 15 -3.44 8.86 -12.32
N THR A 16 -2.61 8.67 -11.29
CA THR A 16 -1.77 7.46 -11.20
C THR A 16 -2.62 6.20 -11.07
N TYR A 17 -3.73 6.24 -10.33
CA TYR A 17 -4.66 5.12 -10.22
C TYR A 17 -5.33 4.82 -11.56
N THR A 18 -5.82 5.86 -12.23
CA THR A 18 -6.45 5.74 -13.55
C THR A 18 -5.47 5.16 -14.57
N ALA A 19 -4.22 5.64 -14.57
CA ALA A 19 -3.18 5.15 -15.47
C ALA A 19 -2.88 3.66 -15.24
N LEU A 20 -2.73 3.24 -13.98
CA LEU A 20 -2.52 1.83 -13.63
C LEU A 20 -3.69 0.96 -14.08
N LEU A 21 -4.89 1.33 -13.71
CA LEU A 21 -6.09 0.51 -13.95
C LEU A 21 -6.47 0.46 -15.43
N THR A 22 -6.27 1.53 -16.17
CA THR A 22 -6.44 1.55 -17.63
C THR A 22 -5.43 0.63 -18.31
N TYR A 23 -4.17 0.66 -17.89
CA TYR A 23 -3.14 -0.23 -18.40
C TYR A 23 -3.47 -1.70 -18.12
N GLU A 24 -3.86 -2.04 -16.89
CA GLU A 24 -4.21 -3.40 -16.50
C GLU A 24 -5.45 -3.92 -17.25
N LEU A 25 -6.43 -3.06 -17.50
CA LEU A 25 -7.61 -3.42 -18.28
C LEU A 25 -7.27 -3.79 -19.74
N GLN A 26 -6.28 -3.10 -20.31
CA GLN A 26 -5.88 -3.29 -21.72
C GLN A 26 -4.87 -4.43 -21.91
N ASN A 27 -3.99 -4.65 -20.92
CA ASN A 27 -2.83 -5.52 -21.04
C ASN A 27 -2.85 -6.73 -20.09
N GLY A 28 -3.89 -6.84 -19.25
CA GLY A 28 -3.86 -7.70 -18.09
C GLY A 28 -3.02 -7.10 -16.96
N GLY A 29 -3.28 -7.49 -15.74
CA GLY A 29 -2.63 -6.90 -14.57
C GLY A 29 -2.53 -7.84 -13.39
N HIS A 30 -1.98 -7.32 -12.31
CA HIS A 30 -1.66 -8.09 -11.12
C HIS A 30 -2.46 -7.66 -9.89
N SER A 31 -3.00 -6.42 -9.87
CA SER A 31 -3.60 -5.86 -8.66
C SER A 31 -4.97 -6.43 -8.33
N ASN A 32 -5.69 -6.92 -9.32
CA ASN A 32 -7.11 -7.27 -9.25
C ASN A 32 -8.02 -6.07 -8.91
N TRP A 33 -7.48 -4.89 -8.82
CA TRP A 33 -8.25 -3.65 -8.69
C TRP A 33 -9.03 -3.35 -9.96
N LYS A 34 -10.09 -2.59 -9.85
CA LYS A 34 -10.99 -2.30 -10.97
C LYS A 34 -11.21 -0.81 -11.14
N LEU A 35 -11.06 -0.36 -12.39
CA LEU A 35 -11.30 1.03 -12.78
C LEU A 35 -12.73 1.46 -12.38
N GLY A 36 -12.82 2.63 -11.72
CA GLY A 36 -14.07 3.18 -11.22
C GLY A 36 -14.61 2.55 -9.93
N VAL A 37 -13.96 1.49 -9.43
CA VAL A 37 -14.34 0.82 -8.18
C VAL A 37 -13.29 1.08 -7.09
N TYR A 38 -12.03 0.71 -7.33
CA TYR A 38 -10.95 0.91 -6.36
C TYR A 38 -9.57 0.71 -7.01
N PRO A 39 -8.57 1.55 -6.68
CA PRO A 39 -8.72 2.81 -5.98
C PRO A 39 -9.31 3.92 -6.87
N THR A 40 -9.91 4.92 -6.26
CA THR A 40 -10.45 6.10 -6.91
C THR A 40 -9.99 7.37 -6.21
N ALA A 41 -10.39 8.54 -6.71
CA ALA A 41 -10.13 9.82 -6.06
C ALA A 41 -10.66 9.91 -4.61
N ALA A 42 -11.57 9.04 -4.22
CA ALA A 42 -12.06 8.95 -2.83
C ALA A 42 -10.92 8.62 -1.84
N VAL A 43 -9.87 7.92 -2.28
CA VAL A 43 -8.71 7.62 -1.42
C VAL A 43 -7.95 8.89 -1.05
N PRO A 44 -7.41 9.70 -1.96
CA PRO A 44 -6.76 10.95 -1.59
C PRO A 44 -7.73 11.94 -0.94
N ASP A 45 -9.01 12.00 -1.33
CA ASP A 45 -10.01 12.85 -0.70
C ASP A 45 -10.17 12.59 0.81
N ALA A 46 -10.09 11.34 1.23
CA ALA A 46 -10.17 10.94 2.63
C ALA A 46 -8.81 10.97 3.35
N LYS A 47 -7.74 10.53 2.68
CA LYS A 47 -6.46 10.23 3.34
C LYS A 47 -5.51 11.42 3.38
N ILE A 48 -5.65 12.40 2.49
CA ILE A 48 -4.87 13.66 2.57
C ILE A 48 -5.29 14.47 3.79
N PRO A 49 -6.58 14.79 4.01
CA PRO A 49 -6.99 15.53 5.22
C PRO A 49 -6.67 14.77 6.52
N ALA A 50 -6.69 13.43 6.49
CA ALA A 50 -6.31 12.60 7.64
C ALA A 50 -4.79 12.59 7.91
N GLY A 51 -3.96 13.17 7.03
CA GLY A 51 -2.51 13.21 7.18
C GLY A 51 -1.81 11.86 6.98
N SER A 52 -2.48 10.90 6.37
CA SER A 52 -1.99 9.52 6.16
C SER A 52 -1.58 9.20 4.73
N MET A 53 -1.74 10.14 3.79
CA MET A 53 -1.33 9.97 2.39
C MET A 53 0.11 10.44 2.19
N TYR A 54 0.93 9.60 1.55
CA TYR A 54 2.33 9.88 1.22
C TYR A 54 2.56 9.72 -0.27
N VAL A 55 3.41 10.58 -0.81
CA VAL A 55 3.81 10.57 -2.22
C VAL A 55 5.32 10.53 -2.36
N LEU A 56 5.78 9.86 -3.42
CA LEU A 56 7.13 9.99 -3.92
C LEU A 56 7.11 10.92 -5.12
N GLU A 57 7.76 12.06 -4.98
CA GLU A 57 7.95 13.05 -6.04
C GLU A 57 9.39 12.93 -6.60
N ASP A 58 9.49 12.89 -7.91
CA ASP A 58 10.75 12.89 -8.65
C ASP A 58 10.59 13.78 -9.90
N ASP A 59 11.53 14.70 -10.11
CA ASP A 59 11.49 15.69 -11.19
C ASP A 59 10.16 16.46 -11.29
N GLY A 60 9.54 16.78 -10.13
CA GLY A 60 8.28 17.51 -10.06
C GLY A 60 7.03 16.68 -10.39
N GLU A 61 7.17 15.37 -10.58
CA GLU A 61 6.06 14.46 -10.87
C GLU A 61 5.83 13.49 -9.70
N ILE A 62 4.55 13.13 -9.47
CA ILE A 62 4.18 12.07 -8.53
C ILE A 62 4.45 10.71 -9.19
N CYS A 63 5.42 9.97 -8.66
CA CYS A 63 5.87 8.69 -9.21
C CYS A 63 5.35 7.48 -8.44
N ALA A 64 4.93 7.68 -7.20
CA ALA A 64 4.31 6.65 -6.36
C ALA A 64 3.49 7.30 -5.26
N SER A 65 2.54 6.55 -4.74
CA SER A 65 1.76 6.96 -3.57
C SER A 65 1.42 5.77 -2.68
N MET A 66 1.18 6.01 -1.40
CA MET A 66 0.68 5.02 -0.44
C MET A 66 -0.03 5.69 0.73
N VAL A 67 -0.83 4.93 1.44
CA VAL A 67 -1.41 5.33 2.72
C VAL A 67 -0.67 4.62 3.85
N LEU A 68 -0.29 5.36 4.88
CA LEU A 68 0.28 4.85 6.12
C LEU A 68 -0.59 5.29 7.29
N ASN A 69 -1.13 4.34 8.03
CA ASN A 69 -1.91 4.59 9.24
C ASN A 69 -1.89 3.35 10.16
N HIS A 70 -2.76 3.33 11.17
CA HIS A 70 -2.89 2.23 12.12
C HIS A 70 -4.21 1.46 11.94
N ASP A 71 -4.93 1.70 10.83
CA ASP A 71 -6.21 1.08 10.54
C ASP A 71 -5.98 -0.36 10.06
N GLN A 72 -6.31 -1.33 10.91
CA GLN A 72 -6.29 -2.73 10.55
C GLN A 72 -7.69 -3.16 10.10
N ALA A 73 -7.78 -3.79 8.93
CA ALA A 73 -9.03 -4.37 8.45
C ALA A 73 -9.51 -5.47 9.41
N ASP A 74 -10.83 -5.67 9.50
CA ASP A 74 -11.44 -6.66 10.40
C ASP A 74 -10.88 -8.07 10.19
N GLU A 75 -10.53 -8.41 8.94
CA GLU A 75 -9.95 -9.68 8.55
C GLU A 75 -8.59 -9.95 9.19
N TYR A 76 -7.87 -8.90 9.60
CA TYR A 76 -6.58 -9.03 10.29
C TYR A 76 -6.69 -9.76 11.63
N ALA A 77 -7.86 -9.70 12.27
CA ALA A 77 -8.09 -10.38 13.55
C ALA A 77 -8.05 -11.92 13.43
N GLY A 78 -8.30 -12.46 12.24
CA GLY A 78 -8.23 -13.91 11.96
C GLY A 78 -6.87 -14.41 11.54
N ILE A 79 -5.85 -13.56 11.44
CA ILE A 79 -4.51 -13.92 10.98
C ILE A 79 -3.59 -14.22 12.17
N GLU A 80 -2.86 -15.30 12.09
CA GLU A 80 -1.84 -15.68 13.09
C GLU A 80 -0.54 -14.90 12.84
N TRP A 81 -0.50 -13.68 13.35
CA TRP A 81 0.69 -12.83 13.26
C TRP A 81 1.82 -13.37 14.14
N GLN A 82 3.02 -13.46 13.57
CA GLN A 82 4.21 -13.86 14.32
C GLN A 82 4.74 -12.74 15.23
N TYR A 83 4.56 -11.47 14.77
CA TYR A 83 5.00 -10.30 15.51
C TYR A 83 3.79 -9.68 16.23
N PRO A 84 3.56 -10.04 17.51
CA PRO A 84 2.41 -9.55 18.24
C PRO A 84 2.55 -8.05 18.50
N ALA A 85 1.61 -7.29 17.98
CA ALA A 85 1.50 -5.86 18.19
C ALA A 85 0.03 -5.46 18.00
N GLU A 86 -0.41 -4.41 18.68
CA GLU A 86 -1.79 -3.94 18.64
C GLU A 86 -1.85 -2.42 18.52
N GLY A 87 -2.96 -1.92 18.02
CA GLY A 87 -3.23 -0.49 17.94
C GLY A 87 -2.12 0.28 17.24
N ASP A 88 -1.65 1.34 17.86
CA ASP A 88 -0.63 2.25 17.32
C ASP A 88 0.77 1.63 17.21
N ALA A 89 0.98 0.44 17.80
CA ALA A 89 2.22 -0.32 17.60
C ALA A 89 2.28 -1.04 16.24
N VAL A 90 1.20 -1.03 15.46
CA VAL A 90 1.14 -1.59 14.11
C VAL A 90 1.00 -0.48 13.08
N LEU A 91 1.96 -0.35 12.18
CA LEU A 91 1.80 0.47 10.97
C LEU A 91 1.20 -0.40 9.85
N VAL A 92 0.24 0.13 9.13
CA VAL A 92 -0.37 -0.56 7.97
C VAL A 92 -0.10 0.25 6.71
N ILE A 93 0.39 -0.44 5.67
CA ILE A 93 0.52 0.10 4.32
C ILE A 93 -0.75 -0.23 3.55
N HIS A 94 -1.41 0.79 2.98
CA HIS A 94 -2.55 0.61 2.09
C HIS A 94 -2.28 1.28 0.75
N THR A 95 -2.86 0.73 -0.30
CA THR A 95 -2.95 1.34 -1.63
C THR A 95 -1.60 1.86 -2.14
N LEU A 96 -0.55 1.05 -2.00
CA LEU A 96 0.73 1.36 -2.64
C LEU A 96 0.56 1.26 -4.15
N CYS A 97 0.72 2.38 -4.84
CA CYS A 97 0.57 2.50 -6.28
C CYS A 97 1.83 3.11 -6.91
N VAL A 98 2.35 2.43 -7.93
CA VAL A 98 3.35 2.94 -8.87
C VAL A 98 2.75 2.84 -10.26
N PRO A 99 2.49 3.95 -10.97
CA PRO A 99 1.87 3.88 -12.29
C PRO A 99 2.82 3.19 -13.30
N PRO A 100 2.29 2.56 -14.35
CA PRO A 100 3.09 1.75 -15.29
C PRO A 100 4.25 2.50 -15.91
N GLN A 101 4.07 3.78 -16.21
CA GLN A 101 5.10 4.64 -16.83
C GLN A 101 6.30 4.91 -15.90
N LYS A 102 6.11 4.67 -14.60
CA LYS A 102 7.13 4.83 -13.56
C LYS A 102 7.65 3.49 -13.04
N SER A 103 7.24 2.39 -13.64
CA SER A 103 7.70 1.04 -13.28
C SER A 103 9.20 0.86 -13.57
N GLY A 104 9.86 0.00 -12.82
CA GLY A 104 11.27 -0.34 -13.02
C GLY A 104 12.29 0.68 -12.49
N HIS A 105 11.85 1.77 -11.87
CA HIS A 105 12.71 2.81 -11.30
C HIS A 105 12.99 2.63 -9.79
N GLY A 106 12.53 1.53 -9.20
CA GLY A 106 12.71 1.27 -7.76
C GLY A 106 11.83 2.11 -6.83
N TYR A 107 10.81 2.79 -7.35
CA TYR A 107 9.96 3.65 -6.52
C TYR A 107 9.17 2.87 -5.47
N GLY A 108 8.64 1.70 -5.82
CA GLY A 108 7.97 0.83 -4.84
C GLY A 108 8.90 0.42 -3.69
N TRP A 109 10.14 0.06 -4.01
CA TRP A 109 11.16 -0.25 -3.00
C TRP A 109 11.40 0.94 -2.05
N ARG A 110 11.61 2.12 -2.61
CA ARG A 110 11.84 3.35 -1.82
C ARG A 110 10.64 3.69 -0.91
N MET A 111 9.41 3.43 -1.36
CA MET A 111 8.21 3.63 -0.55
C MET A 111 8.16 2.66 0.63
N VAL A 112 8.49 1.39 0.43
CA VAL A 112 8.52 0.39 1.51
C VAL A 112 9.64 0.68 2.51
N GLU A 113 10.84 1.05 2.04
CA GLU A 113 11.93 1.46 2.92
C GLU A 113 11.56 2.70 3.76
N PHE A 114 10.87 3.67 3.15
CA PHE A 114 10.34 4.83 3.89
C PHE A 114 9.35 4.39 4.96
N ALA A 115 8.43 3.48 4.66
CA ALA A 115 7.47 2.97 5.63
C ALA A 115 8.15 2.28 6.82
N LYS A 116 9.21 1.50 6.58
CA LYS A 116 10.01 0.85 7.63
C LYS A 116 10.70 1.88 8.53
N LYS A 117 11.32 2.89 7.92
CA LYS A 117 11.95 3.98 8.67
C LYS A 117 10.92 4.75 9.49
N TYR A 118 9.79 5.11 8.89
CA TYR A 118 8.69 5.80 9.56
C TYR A 118 8.14 4.98 10.75
N ALA A 119 7.96 3.67 10.58
CA ALA A 119 7.53 2.79 11.65
C ALA A 119 8.51 2.78 12.84
N ALA A 120 9.82 2.71 12.56
CA ALA A 120 10.85 2.77 13.60
C ALA A 120 10.84 4.13 14.32
N GLU A 121 10.77 5.23 13.59
CA GLU A 121 10.75 6.59 14.14
C GLU A 121 9.50 6.89 14.98
N THR A 122 8.37 6.23 14.66
CA THR A 122 7.11 6.39 15.39
C THR A 122 6.88 5.34 16.48
N GLY A 123 7.84 4.44 16.70
CA GLY A 123 7.78 3.43 17.75
C GLY A 123 6.88 2.24 17.46
N CYS A 124 6.53 2.00 16.20
CA CYS A 124 5.81 0.79 15.82
C CYS A 124 6.68 -0.45 16.00
N ALA A 125 6.07 -1.56 16.38
CA ALA A 125 6.73 -2.85 16.54
C ALA A 125 6.63 -3.72 15.28
N ALA A 126 5.62 -3.49 14.45
CA ALA A 126 5.39 -4.24 13.23
C ALA A 126 4.76 -3.38 12.12
N ILE A 127 5.02 -3.78 10.88
CA ILE A 127 4.26 -3.31 9.70
C ILE A 127 3.44 -4.48 9.19
N ARG A 128 2.19 -4.21 8.82
CA ARG A 128 1.30 -5.18 8.17
C ARG A 128 0.79 -4.65 6.84
N ILE A 129 0.54 -5.56 5.92
CA ILE A 129 -0.07 -5.26 4.63
C ILE A 129 -0.84 -6.48 4.13
N ASP A 130 -1.87 -6.22 3.35
CA ASP A 130 -2.55 -7.22 2.54
C ASP A 130 -2.51 -6.82 1.06
N THR A 131 -2.50 -7.80 0.21
CA THR A 131 -2.60 -7.62 -1.24
C THR A 131 -3.27 -8.83 -1.89
N TYR A 132 -3.71 -8.68 -3.13
CA TYR A 132 -4.24 -9.80 -3.91
C TYR A 132 -3.24 -10.96 -3.95
N ALA A 133 -3.69 -12.17 -3.61
CA ALA A 133 -2.80 -13.32 -3.43
C ALA A 133 -1.98 -13.69 -4.68
N HIS A 134 -2.48 -13.34 -5.87
CA HIS A 134 -1.80 -13.55 -7.15
C HIS A 134 -1.06 -12.31 -7.67
N ASN A 135 -0.95 -11.25 -6.87
CA ASN A 135 -0.12 -10.09 -7.20
C ASN A 135 1.35 -10.43 -6.93
N GLU A 136 1.97 -11.17 -7.84
CA GLU A 136 3.35 -11.64 -7.68
C GLU A 136 4.38 -10.50 -7.61
N PRO A 137 4.27 -9.40 -8.38
CA PRO A 137 5.19 -8.28 -8.24
C PRO A 137 5.13 -7.63 -6.86
N ALA A 138 3.95 -7.44 -6.29
CA ALA A 138 3.79 -6.86 -4.94
C ALA A 138 4.32 -7.82 -3.87
N LYS A 139 3.97 -9.10 -3.93
CA LYS A 139 4.51 -10.11 -2.99
C LYS A 139 6.03 -10.13 -3.01
N ARG A 140 6.63 -10.13 -4.19
CA ARG A 140 8.10 -10.12 -4.33
C ARG A 140 8.71 -8.86 -3.71
N LEU A 141 8.11 -7.70 -3.95
CA LEU A 141 8.55 -6.44 -3.36
C LEU A 141 8.61 -6.53 -1.83
N TYR A 142 7.55 -7.01 -1.20
CA TYR A 142 7.49 -7.11 0.26
C TYR A 142 8.43 -8.17 0.80
N LEU A 143 8.46 -9.37 0.21
CA LEU A 143 9.38 -10.43 0.65
C LEU A 143 10.85 -10.01 0.56
N GLN A 144 11.23 -9.32 -0.50
CA GLN A 144 12.59 -8.77 -0.66
C GLN A 144 12.91 -7.66 0.34
N ASN A 145 11.89 -6.99 0.90
CA ASN A 145 12.04 -5.97 1.95
C ASN A 145 11.93 -6.55 3.37
N GLY A 146 12.03 -7.86 3.54
CA GLY A 146 12.06 -8.50 4.86
C GLY A 146 10.69 -8.82 5.45
N PHE A 147 9.62 -8.68 4.67
CA PHE A 147 8.31 -9.16 5.08
C PHE A 147 8.23 -10.68 4.96
N ARG A 148 7.36 -11.28 5.76
CA ARG A 148 6.98 -12.69 5.67
C ARG A 148 5.48 -12.82 5.43
N VAL A 149 5.07 -13.93 4.82
CA VAL A 149 3.65 -14.27 4.72
C VAL A 149 3.15 -14.72 6.09
N ALA A 150 2.11 -14.06 6.59
CA ALA A 150 1.43 -14.40 7.83
C ALA A 150 0.22 -15.33 7.61
N GLY A 151 -0.47 -15.17 6.48
CA GLY A 151 -1.64 -15.98 6.17
C GLY A 151 -2.34 -15.55 4.89
N TYR A 152 -3.48 -16.18 4.65
CA TYR A 152 -4.35 -15.94 3.51
C TYR A 152 -5.79 -15.80 3.99
N GLY A 153 -6.59 -15.05 3.26
CA GLY A 153 -8.00 -14.90 3.50
C GLY A 153 -8.77 -14.58 2.22
N ARG A 154 -10.08 -14.46 2.34
CA ARG A 154 -10.95 -14.08 1.24
C ARG A 154 -11.78 -12.90 1.66
N ILE A 155 -11.85 -11.89 0.82
CA ILE A 155 -12.61 -10.67 1.08
C ILE A 155 -13.46 -10.30 -0.12
N LEU A 156 -14.42 -9.41 0.13
CA LEU A 156 -15.16 -8.69 -0.89
C LEU A 156 -14.73 -7.22 -0.84
N LEU A 157 -13.66 -6.89 -1.56
CA LEU A 157 -13.08 -5.55 -1.58
C LEU A 157 -14.10 -4.54 -2.09
N GLN A 158 -14.35 -3.48 -1.33
CA GLN A 158 -15.36 -2.46 -1.60
C GLN A 158 -16.77 -3.03 -1.84
N GLY A 159 -17.06 -4.22 -1.30
CA GLY A 159 -18.35 -4.90 -1.50
C GLY A 159 -18.58 -5.42 -2.93
N LEU A 160 -17.58 -5.39 -3.80
CA LEU A 160 -17.74 -5.68 -5.24
C LEU A 160 -16.69 -6.62 -5.83
N ILE A 161 -15.45 -6.60 -5.31
CA ILE A 161 -14.36 -7.39 -5.87
C ILE A 161 -14.06 -8.55 -4.94
N ASP A 162 -14.53 -9.75 -5.33
CA ASP A 162 -14.22 -10.99 -4.60
C ASP A 162 -12.77 -11.39 -4.89
N GLU A 163 -11.95 -11.45 -3.85
CA GLU A 163 -10.55 -11.81 -4.00
C GLU A 163 -9.98 -12.59 -2.82
N LYS A 164 -9.04 -13.48 -3.13
CA LYS A 164 -8.15 -14.08 -2.14
C LYS A 164 -7.02 -13.11 -1.86
N GLN A 165 -6.79 -12.83 -0.58
CA GLN A 165 -5.69 -12.00 -0.13
C GLN A 165 -4.57 -12.80 0.53
N VAL A 166 -3.35 -12.29 0.41
CA VAL A 166 -2.20 -12.65 1.21
C VAL A 166 -1.92 -11.54 2.21
N TYR A 167 -1.68 -11.92 3.46
CA TYR A 167 -1.32 -11.03 4.55
C TYR A 167 0.16 -11.19 4.85
N LEU A 168 0.88 -10.05 4.89
CA LEU A 168 2.31 -10.03 5.15
C LEU A 168 2.62 -9.10 6.33
N GLU A 169 3.69 -9.43 7.04
CA GLU A 169 4.16 -8.63 8.16
C GLU A 169 5.69 -8.50 8.16
N CYS A 170 6.16 -7.43 8.76
CA CYS A 170 7.58 -7.18 8.99
C CYS A 170 7.79 -6.72 10.44
N GLU A 171 8.75 -7.32 11.15
CA GLU A 171 9.18 -6.86 12.46
C GLU A 171 9.95 -5.55 12.32
N ILE A 172 9.67 -4.60 13.18
CA ILE A 172 10.44 -3.37 13.31
C ILE A 172 11.29 -3.45 14.58
N ARG A 173 12.59 -3.44 14.40
CA ARG A 173 13.55 -3.43 15.49
C ARG A 173 13.99 -1.99 15.71
N ASN A 174 13.71 -1.49 16.88
CA ASN A 174 14.28 -0.23 17.33
C ASN A 174 15.70 -0.54 17.83
N GLU A 175 16.70 -0.10 17.06
CA GLU A 175 18.11 -0.13 17.50
C GLU A 175 18.39 0.91 18.56
#